data_c5510058c45fbd55dcbbe0fe1895eefc
#
_entry.id   c5510058c45fbd55dcbbe0fe1895eefc
#
_cell.length_a   1.000
_cell.length_b   1.000
_cell.length_c   1.000
_cell.angle_alpha   90.00
_cell.angle_beta   90.00
_cell.angle_gamma   90.00
#
_symmetry.space_group_name_H-M   'P 1'
#
loop_
_entity.id
_entity.type
_entity.pdbx_description
1 polymer ?
#
loop_
_entity_poly.entity_id
_entity_poly.type
_entity_poly.pdbx_seq_one_letter_code
_entity_poly.pdbx_strand_id
1 'polypeptide(L)'
;MNALTRRVLIAGFSVVFGLGACGSGSGSGGSGTDGAGDCGTDAKVLCAETASFETVAARPQRIMVGLSNKEGLLLQGGTVDLRLTPSDADTPVVTATASYLPVQQPETPPAKPRLGRPSQGIGVYAAEDVTMPTAGFWIMRITAKTADGTKIAETAVQVLDGPRVVDVGQAAPKTVNPVIGSPGVKPEQIDSLGAPFFDAALHHDVIADVLAAKRSLVVVVSTPAFCQSRFCGPITTAIDELAVAAAKRGSRTAFVHLEVWADYAAQKVSPSALQWIAPDHGEANEPWVFFVARDGKVTQRFDNVATSGELANALAVIDPP
;
A
#
# COMPACT_ATOMS: atom_id res chain seq x y z
N MET A 1 58.64 -4.71 23.79
CA MET A 1 57.92 -5.89 23.24
C MET A 1 56.64 -5.34 22.66
N ASN A 2 56.52 -5.41 21.31
CA ASN A 2 55.65 -4.59 20.46
C ASN A 2 54.21 -5.10 20.40
N ALA A 3 53.27 -4.20 20.66
CA ALA A 3 51.85 -4.40 20.36
C ALA A 3 51.52 -3.80 18.99
N LEU A 4 51.18 -4.63 18.00
CA LEU A 4 50.75 -4.22 16.68
C LEU A 4 49.25 -3.80 16.75
N THR A 5 49.03 -2.52 16.52
CA THR A 5 47.69 -1.95 16.34
C THR A 5 47.26 -2.13 14.88
N ARG A 6 46.29 -3.02 14.62
CA ARG A 6 45.62 -3.12 13.30
C ARG A 6 44.63 -1.97 13.17
N ARG A 7 44.89 -1.04 12.27
CA ARG A 7 43.93 -0.02 11.81
C ARG A 7 43.01 -0.64 10.77
N VAL A 8 41.72 -0.67 11.08
CA VAL A 8 40.64 -0.97 10.13
C VAL A 8 40.35 0.32 9.37
N LEU A 9 40.57 0.29 8.06
CA LEU A 9 40.15 1.34 7.13
C LEU A 9 38.66 1.15 6.82
N ILE A 10 37.82 2.05 7.29
CA ILE A 10 36.43 2.17 6.87
C ILE A 10 36.44 3.02 5.59
N ALA A 11 36.17 2.37 4.46
CA ALA A 11 35.93 3.05 3.20
C ALA A 11 34.53 3.63 3.22
N GLY A 12 34.38 4.93 3.43
CA GLY A 12 33.14 5.64 3.29
C GLY A 12 32.74 5.72 1.79
N PHE A 13 31.60 5.15 1.46
CA PHE A 13 30.96 5.36 0.15
C PHE A 13 30.17 6.66 0.23
N SER A 14 30.72 7.74 -0.32
CA SER A 14 29.99 9.00 -0.53
C SER A 14 29.19 8.88 -1.82
N VAL A 15 27.87 8.80 -1.72
CA VAL A 15 26.97 8.97 -2.86
C VAL A 15 26.88 10.46 -3.16
N VAL A 16 27.48 10.87 -4.26
CA VAL A 16 27.39 12.23 -4.78
C VAL A 16 26.09 12.37 -5.57
N PHE A 17 25.13 13.12 -5.03
CA PHE A 17 23.97 13.60 -5.79
C PHE A 17 24.44 14.64 -6.81
N GLY A 18 24.43 14.27 -8.08
CA GLY A 18 24.66 15.19 -9.19
C GLY A 18 23.42 16.04 -9.45
N LEU A 19 23.51 17.33 -9.08
CA LEU A 19 22.59 18.37 -9.56
C LEU A 19 22.87 18.65 -11.04
N GLY A 20 22.03 18.15 -11.92
CA GLY A 20 21.98 18.48 -13.33
C GLY A 20 20.95 19.58 -13.59
N ALA A 21 21.44 20.76 -14.00
CA ALA A 21 20.63 21.93 -14.28
C ALA A 21 20.00 21.91 -15.69
N CYS A 22 18.75 22.37 -15.73
CA CYS A 22 18.02 23.09 -16.78
C CYS A 22 18.22 22.71 -18.27
N GLY A 23 17.17 22.13 -18.85
CA GLY A 23 16.88 22.19 -20.28
C GLY A 23 15.40 22.36 -20.49
N SER A 24 14.97 23.56 -20.88
CA SER A 24 13.61 23.90 -21.26
C SER A 24 13.18 23.16 -22.52
N GLY A 25 12.10 22.35 -22.39
CA GLY A 25 11.44 21.70 -23.52
C GLY A 25 9.97 21.46 -23.19
N SER A 26 9.09 22.28 -23.77
CA SER A 26 7.64 22.12 -23.78
C SER A 26 7.22 20.85 -24.49
N GLY A 27 6.34 20.04 -23.88
CA GLY A 27 5.68 18.97 -24.61
C GLY A 27 4.99 17.95 -23.73
N SER A 28 3.66 18.02 -23.69
CA SER A 28 2.68 16.92 -23.61
C SER A 28 2.79 15.85 -22.51
N GLY A 29 1.75 15.76 -21.71
CA GLY A 29 1.14 14.63 -21.04
C GLY A 29 1.97 13.34 -20.91
N GLY A 30 2.82 13.24 -19.90
CA GLY A 30 3.48 12.01 -19.53
C GLY A 30 2.59 11.19 -18.61
N SER A 31 2.00 10.12 -19.11
CA SER A 31 1.46 9.04 -18.31
C SER A 31 2.61 8.45 -17.48
N GLY A 32 2.51 8.54 -16.14
CA GLY A 32 3.52 8.00 -15.24
C GLY A 32 3.71 6.50 -15.41
N THR A 33 4.84 6.13 -16.00
CA THR A 33 5.37 4.77 -16.06
C THR A 33 6.69 4.66 -15.30
N ASP A 34 6.91 5.53 -14.31
CA ASP A 34 8.20 5.66 -13.64
C ASP A 34 8.31 4.76 -12.40
N GLY A 35 8.09 3.46 -12.55
CA GLY A 35 8.22 2.46 -11.48
C GLY A 35 8.43 1.02 -11.94
N ALA A 36 8.28 0.74 -13.22
CA ALA A 36 8.61 -0.58 -13.74
C ALA A 36 10.14 -0.72 -13.79
N GLY A 37 10.71 -1.41 -12.83
CA GLY A 37 12.13 -1.78 -12.88
C GLY A 37 12.48 -2.35 -14.25
N ASP A 38 13.68 -2.04 -14.75
CA ASP A 38 14.16 -2.56 -16.02
C ASP A 38 14.20 -4.09 -15.96
N CYS A 39 13.15 -4.75 -16.41
CA CYS A 39 13.02 -6.20 -16.44
C CYS A 39 13.67 -6.84 -17.68
N GLY A 40 14.49 -6.07 -18.40
CA GLY A 40 15.25 -6.55 -19.53
C GLY A 40 14.40 -6.83 -20.77
N THR A 41 15.05 -7.45 -21.77
CA THR A 41 14.42 -7.71 -23.10
C THR A 41 13.96 -9.15 -23.29
N ASP A 42 14.25 -10.05 -22.34
CA ASP A 42 13.82 -11.45 -22.42
C ASP A 42 12.29 -11.57 -22.18
N ALA A 43 11.56 -12.08 -23.15
CA ALA A 43 10.12 -12.27 -23.07
C ALA A 43 9.68 -13.26 -21.94
N LYS A 44 10.61 -14.03 -21.39
CA LYS A 44 10.37 -14.92 -20.23
C LYS A 44 10.48 -14.20 -18.90
N VAL A 45 11.08 -13.01 -18.86
CA VAL A 45 11.27 -12.21 -17.65
C VAL A 45 10.15 -11.18 -17.56
N LEU A 46 9.49 -11.12 -16.39
CA LEU A 46 8.51 -10.10 -16.05
C LEU A 46 9.12 -9.07 -15.12
N CYS A 47 8.58 -7.88 -15.16
CA CYS A 47 8.79 -6.86 -14.14
C CYS A 47 8.00 -7.25 -12.89
N ALA A 48 8.60 -7.17 -11.72
CA ALA A 48 7.95 -7.40 -10.44
C ALA A 48 8.09 -6.17 -9.57
N GLU A 49 6.98 -5.75 -8.98
CA GLU A 49 6.92 -4.64 -8.03
C GLU A 49 6.26 -5.14 -6.75
N THR A 50 6.96 -4.98 -5.61
CA THR A 50 6.40 -5.33 -4.31
C THR A 50 5.22 -4.41 -4.02
N ALA A 51 4.03 -5.00 -3.82
CA ALA A 51 2.80 -4.28 -3.56
C ALA A 51 2.45 -4.19 -2.06
N SER A 52 3.09 -4.98 -1.20
CA SER A 52 3.04 -4.81 0.25
C SER A 52 3.92 -3.64 0.68
N PHE A 53 3.35 -2.70 1.43
CA PHE A 53 4.10 -1.53 1.93
C PHE A 53 4.91 -1.85 3.18
N GLU A 54 4.45 -2.80 3.96
CA GLU A 54 5.11 -3.18 5.19
C GLU A 54 5.13 -4.70 5.35
N THR A 55 6.33 -5.22 5.57
CA THR A 55 6.56 -6.62 5.89
C THR A 55 7.36 -6.70 7.19
N VAL A 56 6.85 -7.44 8.19
CA VAL A 56 7.45 -7.53 9.53
C VAL A 56 7.86 -8.96 9.82
N ALA A 57 9.02 -9.13 10.45
CA ALA A 57 9.56 -10.44 10.80
C ALA A 57 8.71 -11.19 11.84
N ALA A 58 8.82 -12.51 11.82
CA ALA A 58 8.31 -13.44 12.82
C ALA A 58 6.79 -13.41 13.06
N ARG A 59 6.01 -12.91 12.07
CA ARG A 59 4.54 -12.98 12.12
C ARG A 59 3.94 -13.38 10.77
N PRO A 60 2.79 -14.09 10.75
CA PRO A 60 2.05 -14.34 9.52
C PRO A 60 1.47 -13.03 8.99
N GLN A 61 1.58 -12.84 7.66
CA GLN A 61 1.11 -11.65 6.97
C GLN A 61 0.89 -11.91 5.50
N ARG A 62 0.18 -11.02 4.84
CA ARG A 62 0.01 -11.02 3.39
C ARG A 62 1.25 -10.46 2.70
N ILE A 63 1.73 -11.16 1.67
CA ILE A 63 2.76 -10.65 0.75
C ILE A 63 2.13 -10.46 -0.61
N MET A 64 2.26 -9.24 -1.15
CA MET A 64 1.67 -8.88 -2.43
C MET A 64 2.74 -8.46 -3.44
N VAL A 65 2.52 -8.83 -4.72
CA VAL A 65 3.39 -8.43 -5.83
C VAL A 65 2.58 -8.13 -7.08
N GLY A 66 2.86 -7.00 -7.71
CA GLY A 66 2.42 -6.65 -9.05
C GLY A 66 3.35 -7.26 -10.09
N LEU A 67 2.81 -7.79 -11.18
CA LEU A 67 3.59 -8.37 -12.26
C LEU A 67 3.15 -7.79 -13.60
N SER A 68 4.13 -7.33 -14.37
CA SER A 68 3.90 -6.79 -15.71
C SER A 68 5.00 -7.22 -16.67
N ASN A 69 4.84 -6.91 -17.93
CA ASN A 69 5.94 -6.96 -18.88
C ASN A 69 6.40 -5.52 -19.25
N LYS A 70 7.48 -5.42 -19.98
CA LYS A 70 8.06 -4.13 -20.41
C LYS A 70 7.13 -3.29 -21.29
N GLU A 71 6.11 -3.89 -21.91
CA GLU A 71 5.09 -3.21 -22.70
C GLU A 71 3.93 -2.70 -21.84
N GLY A 72 3.97 -2.88 -20.51
CA GLY A 72 2.94 -2.44 -19.59
C GLY A 72 1.70 -3.34 -19.55
N LEU A 73 1.77 -4.55 -20.13
CA LEU A 73 0.73 -5.56 -19.94
C LEU A 73 0.87 -6.16 -18.54
N LEU A 74 -0.24 -6.29 -17.83
CA LEU A 74 -0.29 -6.86 -16.48
C LEU A 74 -0.48 -8.37 -16.54
N LEU A 75 0.20 -9.13 -15.70
CA LEU A 75 -0.11 -10.53 -15.50
C LEU A 75 -1.38 -10.64 -14.66
N GLN A 76 -2.39 -11.34 -15.16
CA GLN A 76 -3.72 -11.43 -14.58
C GLN A 76 -4.15 -12.88 -14.42
N GLY A 77 -4.92 -13.16 -13.36
CA GLY A 77 -5.55 -14.44 -13.10
C GLY A 77 -4.62 -15.54 -12.59
N GLY A 78 -5.20 -16.67 -12.22
CA GLY A 78 -4.50 -17.84 -11.72
C GLY A 78 -3.66 -17.62 -10.48
N THR A 79 -2.57 -18.38 -10.37
CA THR A 79 -1.62 -18.34 -9.25
C THR A 79 -0.19 -18.25 -9.73
N VAL A 80 0.71 -17.77 -8.87
CA VAL A 80 2.16 -17.77 -9.05
C VAL A 80 2.86 -18.37 -7.83
N ASP A 81 4.01 -18.99 -8.04
CA ASP A 81 4.82 -19.53 -6.97
C ASP A 81 5.86 -18.47 -6.54
N LEU A 82 5.96 -18.23 -5.23
CA LEU A 82 6.92 -17.32 -4.61
C LEU A 82 8.00 -18.12 -3.88
N ARG A 83 9.24 -17.70 -4.05
CA ARG A 83 10.39 -18.16 -3.29
C ARG A 83 11.12 -16.95 -2.72
N LEU A 84 11.06 -16.79 -1.42
CA LEU A 84 11.72 -15.70 -0.69
C LEU A 84 13.02 -16.25 -0.08
N THR A 85 14.14 -15.67 -0.49
CA THR A 85 15.48 -16.07 -0.06
C THR A 85 16.09 -14.90 0.73
N PRO A 86 16.49 -15.12 1.99
CA PRO A 86 17.13 -14.07 2.78
C PRO A 86 18.54 -13.77 2.24
N SER A 87 19.04 -12.57 2.54
CA SER A 87 20.45 -12.24 2.28
C SER A 87 21.41 -12.94 3.22
N ASP A 88 20.92 -13.41 4.36
CA ASP A 88 21.65 -14.23 5.33
C ASP A 88 21.49 -15.71 4.99
N ALA A 89 22.65 -16.39 4.78
CA ALA A 89 22.67 -17.78 4.34
C ALA A 89 22.19 -18.80 5.41
N ASP A 90 22.18 -18.42 6.68
CA ASP A 90 21.76 -19.29 7.80
C ASP A 90 20.23 -19.30 7.99
N THR A 91 19.54 -18.31 7.41
CA THR A 91 18.08 -18.19 7.54
C THR A 91 17.38 -19.06 6.47
N PRO A 92 16.35 -19.83 6.85
CA PRO A 92 15.62 -20.70 5.93
C PRO A 92 14.90 -19.91 4.82
N VAL A 93 14.86 -20.50 3.63
CA VAL A 93 14.05 -20.00 2.52
C VAL A 93 12.57 -20.20 2.82
N VAL A 94 11.74 -19.19 2.47
CA VAL A 94 10.29 -19.25 2.58
C VAL A 94 9.69 -19.44 1.19
N THR A 95 8.69 -20.31 1.06
CA THR A 95 7.94 -20.52 -0.19
C THR A 95 6.45 -20.32 0.07
N ALA A 96 5.76 -19.75 -0.92
CA ALA A 96 4.31 -19.53 -0.86
C ALA A 96 3.72 -19.59 -2.27
N THR A 97 2.41 -19.81 -2.36
CA THR A 97 1.66 -19.63 -3.61
C THR A 97 0.79 -18.40 -3.46
N ALA A 98 0.91 -17.45 -4.38
CA ALA A 98 0.12 -16.24 -4.41
C ALA A 98 -1.01 -16.37 -5.44
N SER A 99 -2.23 -16.04 -5.03
CA SER A 99 -3.40 -16.01 -5.89
C SER A 99 -3.62 -14.61 -6.45
N TYR A 100 -4.16 -14.52 -7.67
CA TYR A 100 -4.53 -13.23 -8.24
C TYR A 100 -5.66 -12.59 -7.44
N LEU A 101 -5.42 -11.41 -6.92
CA LEU A 101 -6.35 -10.57 -6.17
C LEU A 101 -6.80 -9.41 -7.08
N PRO A 102 -8.02 -9.45 -7.65
CA PRO A 102 -8.51 -8.37 -8.51
C PRO A 102 -8.88 -7.14 -7.69
N VAL A 103 -8.50 -5.96 -8.16
CA VAL A 103 -8.86 -4.64 -7.59
C VAL A 103 -9.92 -3.97 -8.44
N GLN A 104 -9.70 -3.91 -9.73
CA GLN A 104 -10.67 -3.49 -10.73
C GLN A 104 -10.78 -4.60 -11.77
N GLN A 105 -11.96 -5.17 -11.93
CA GLN A 105 -12.15 -6.36 -12.73
C GLN A 105 -13.39 -6.23 -13.61
N PRO A 106 -13.29 -5.53 -14.76
CA PRO A 106 -14.38 -5.46 -15.74
C PRO A 106 -14.70 -6.81 -16.38
N GLU A 107 -13.68 -7.69 -16.49
CA GLU A 107 -13.80 -9.02 -17.07
C GLU A 107 -13.46 -10.09 -16.02
N THR A 108 -14.00 -11.31 -16.17
CA THR A 108 -13.65 -12.45 -15.31
C THR A 108 -12.15 -12.76 -15.46
N PRO A 109 -11.38 -12.83 -14.36
CA PRO A 109 -9.97 -13.16 -14.42
C PRO A 109 -9.74 -14.52 -15.06
N PRO A 110 -8.70 -14.69 -15.87
CA PRO A 110 -8.38 -16.00 -16.45
C PRO A 110 -8.00 -17.00 -15.36
N ALA A 111 -8.35 -18.27 -15.57
CA ALA A 111 -8.03 -19.36 -14.63
C ALA A 111 -6.52 -19.66 -14.54
N LYS A 112 -5.75 -19.30 -15.58
CA LYS A 112 -4.28 -19.39 -15.61
C LYS A 112 -3.69 -18.01 -15.83
N PRO A 113 -2.50 -17.71 -15.30
CA PRO A 113 -1.84 -16.44 -15.50
C PRO A 113 -1.69 -16.11 -17.00
N ARG A 114 -2.12 -14.93 -17.39
CA ARG A 114 -2.04 -14.41 -18.76
C ARG A 114 -1.76 -12.91 -18.74
N LEU A 115 -0.92 -12.44 -19.65
CA LEU A 115 -0.72 -11.02 -19.88
C LEU A 115 -1.98 -10.40 -20.51
N GLY A 116 -2.45 -9.32 -19.92
CA GLY A 116 -3.62 -8.57 -20.37
C GLY A 116 -3.42 -7.07 -20.22
N ARG A 117 -4.23 -6.29 -20.94
CA ARG A 117 -4.21 -4.82 -20.82
C ARG A 117 -4.80 -4.40 -19.47
N PRO A 118 -4.35 -3.27 -18.88
CA PRO A 118 -4.95 -2.74 -17.66
C PRO A 118 -6.48 -2.52 -17.75
N SER A 119 -6.99 -2.20 -18.96
CA SER A 119 -8.45 -2.05 -19.21
C SER A 119 -9.26 -3.34 -19.05
N GLN A 120 -8.61 -4.51 -19.06
CA GLN A 120 -9.24 -5.82 -18.88
C GLN A 120 -9.28 -6.24 -17.40
N GLY A 121 -8.45 -5.63 -16.56
CA GLY A 121 -8.41 -5.84 -15.14
C GLY A 121 -7.09 -5.35 -14.54
N ILE A 122 -7.18 -4.85 -13.31
CA ILE A 122 -6.03 -4.47 -12.49
C ILE A 122 -6.09 -5.29 -11.20
N GLY A 123 -4.95 -5.83 -10.79
CA GLY A 123 -4.83 -6.61 -9.56
C GLY A 123 -3.38 -6.94 -9.25
N VAL A 124 -3.18 -7.60 -8.14
CA VAL A 124 -1.89 -8.08 -7.65
C VAL A 124 -1.97 -9.58 -7.36
N TYR A 125 -0.82 -10.22 -7.17
CA TYR A 125 -0.77 -11.56 -6.59
C TYR A 125 -0.54 -11.47 -5.10
N ALA A 126 -1.38 -12.11 -4.31
CA ALA A 126 -1.35 -12.10 -2.86
C ALA A 126 -1.15 -13.52 -2.31
N ALA A 127 -0.15 -13.69 -1.47
CA ALA A 127 0.07 -14.88 -0.65
C ALA A 127 -0.28 -14.56 0.79
N GLU A 128 -1.18 -15.34 1.37
CA GLU A 128 -1.62 -15.18 2.76
C GLU A 128 -0.73 -15.96 3.74
N ASP A 129 -0.74 -15.55 5.01
CA ASP A 129 -0.10 -16.25 6.12
C ASP A 129 1.42 -16.53 5.93
N VAL A 130 2.10 -15.69 5.16
CA VAL A 130 3.54 -15.82 4.94
C VAL A 130 4.29 -15.29 6.14
N THR A 131 5.15 -16.12 6.74
CA THR A 131 6.02 -15.74 7.86
C THR A 131 7.46 -15.72 7.42
N MET A 132 8.11 -14.57 7.48
CA MET A 132 9.55 -14.43 7.29
C MET A 132 10.21 -14.38 8.68
N PRO A 133 11.14 -15.31 8.97
CA PRO A 133 11.64 -15.48 10.36
C PRO A 133 12.53 -14.34 10.84
N THR A 134 13.21 -13.62 9.94
CA THR A 134 14.18 -12.57 10.29
C THR A 134 13.96 -11.29 9.52
N ALA A 135 14.26 -10.15 10.13
CA ALA A 135 14.34 -8.87 9.46
C ALA A 135 15.57 -8.80 8.53
N GLY A 136 15.55 -7.88 7.58
CA GLY A 136 16.61 -7.68 6.61
C GLY A 136 16.12 -7.67 5.18
N PHE A 137 17.03 -7.73 4.23
CA PHE A 137 16.69 -7.80 2.80
C PHE A 137 16.50 -9.25 2.36
N TRP A 138 15.42 -9.46 1.62
CA TRP A 138 15.06 -10.73 1.03
C TRP A 138 14.88 -10.56 -0.47
N ILE A 139 15.23 -11.58 -1.23
CA ILE A 139 14.94 -11.65 -2.67
C ILE A 139 13.73 -12.53 -2.88
N MET A 140 12.67 -11.96 -3.45
CA MET A 140 11.47 -12.67 -3.86
C MET A 140 11.58 -13.03 -5.33
N ARG A 141 11.75 -14.32 -5.61
CA ARG A 141 11.68 -14.88 -6.96
C ARG A 141 10.30 -15.43 -7.22
N ILE A 142 9.71 -15.02 -8.33
CA ILE A 142 8.35 -15.37 -8.74
C ILE A 142 8.42 -16.28 -9.97
N THR A 143 7.60 -17.34 -9.97
CA THR A 143 7.44 -18.22 -11.11
C THR A 143 5.97 -18.28 -11.51
N ALA A 144 5.65 -17.90 -12.74
CA ALA A 144 4.31 -17.92 -13.31
C ALA A 144 4.23 -18.96 -14.43
N LYS A 145 3.33 -19.93 -14.30
CA LYS A 145 3.05 -20.95 -15.34
C LYS A 145 1.92 -20.44 -16.24
N THR A 146 2.26 -19.80 -17.33
CA THR A 146 1.31 -19.26 -18.32
C THR A 146 1.06 -20.28 -19.44
N ALA A 147 0.06 -19.99 -20.31
CA ALA A 147 -0.19 -20.80 -21.50
C ALA A 147 1.02 -20.79 -22.48
N ASP A 148 1.76 -19.67 -22.50
CA ASP A 148 2.90 -19.46 -23.40
C ASP A 148 4.23 -19.94 -22.79
N GLY A 149 4.18 -20.70 -21.69
CA GLY A 149 5.34 -21.22 -20.99
C GLY A 149 5.58 -20.57 -19.63
N THR A 150 6.69 -20.94 -19.01
CA THR A 150 7.07 -20.40 -17.70
C THR A 150 7.68 -19.01 -17.85
N LYS A 151 7.18 -18.07 -17.05
CA LYS A 151 7.75 -16.72 -16.89
C LYS A 151 8.29 -16.57 -15.48
N ILE A 152 9.33 -15.78 -15.33
CA ILE A 152 10.00 -15.50 -14.06
C ILE A 152 10.07 -14.01 -13.79
N ALA A 153 10.10 -13.66 -12.53
CA ALA A 153 10.39 -12.30 -12.08
C ALA A 153 11.17 -12.33 -10.77
N GLU A 154 11.81 -11.23 -10.44
CA GLU A 154 12.53 -11.07 -9.18
C GLU A 154 12.39 -9.64 -8.67
N THR A 155 12.20 -9.48 -7.35
CA THR A 155 12.22 -8.19 -6.69
C THR A 155 12.77 -8.34 -5.27
N ALA A 156 13.23 -7.22 -4.68
CA ALA A 156 13.66 -7.20 -3.29
C ALA A 156 12.47 -6.90 -2.36
N VAL A 157 12.51 -7.50 -1.17
CA VAL A 157 11.57 -7.23 -0.08
C VAL A 157 12.37 -6.84 1.15
N GLN A 158 12.08 -5.67 1.73
CA GLN A 158 12.60 -5.30 3.04
C GLN A 158 11.68 -5.82 4.13
N VAL A 159 12.20 -6.65 5.01
CA VAL A 159 11.52 -7.17 6.19
C VAL A 159 11.99 -6.39 7.41
N LEU A 160 11.06 -5.80 8.14
CA LEU A 160 11.30 -4.94 9.30
C LEU A 160 11.33 -5.75 10.59
N ASP A 161 12.02 -5.26 11.62
CA ASP A 161 12.00 -5.83 12.97
C ASP A 161 10.64 -5.62 13.67
N GLY A 162 9.92 -4.56 13.30
CA GLY A 162 8.62 -4.20 13.86
C GLY A 162 7.82 -3.27 12.93
N PRO A 163 6.54 -3.06 13.23
CA PRO A 163 5.68 -2.20 12.43
C PRO A 163 6.09 -0.72 12.55
N ARG A 164 6.08 -0.02 11.43
CA ARG A 164 6.28 1.44 11.34
C ARG A 164 4.96 2.21 11.26
N VAL A 165 3.91 1.53 10.89
CA VAL A 165 2.54 2.04 10.74
C VAL A 165 1.72 1.58 11.94
N VAL A 166 0.68 2.31 12.33
CA VAL A 166 -0.23 1.91 13.41
C VAL A 166 -0.70 0.47 13.21
N ASP A 167 -0.49 -0.38 14.22
CA ASP A 167 -0.66 -1.83 14.06
C ASP A 167 -1.89 -2.37 14.79
N VAL A 168 -2.30 -3.57 14.43
CA VAL A 168 -3.40 -4.30 15.07
C VAL A 168 -3.13 -4.47 16.55
N GLY A 169 -4.13 -4.19 17.39
CA GLY A 169 -4.05 -4.19 18.84
C GLY A 169 -3.56 -2.87 19.46
N GLN A 170 -2.96 -1.98 18.67
CA GLN A 170 -2.54 -0.65 19.15
C GLN A 170 -3.75 0.31 19.24
N ALA A 171 -3.59 1.34 20.08
CA ALA A 171 -4.56 2.41 20.18
C ALA A 171 -4.51 3.30 18.92
N ALA A 172 -5.67 3.59 18.36
CA ALA A 172 -5.80 4.53 17.27
C ALA A 172 -5.35 5.95 17.68
N PRO A 173 -4.63 6.69 16.82
CA PRO A 173 -4.27 8.08 17.09
C PRO A 173 -5.51 8.95 17.28
N LYS A 174 -5.46 9.83 18.28
CA LYS A 174 -6.53 10.83 18.55
C LYS A 174 -6.38 12.04 17.62
N THR A 175 -6.52 11.78 16.34
CA THR A 175 -6.28 12.76 15.27
C THR A 175 -7.38 13.81 15.24
N VAL A 176 -6.99 15.10 15.18
CA VAL A 176 -7.88 16.21 14.86
C VAL A 176 -7.70 16.53 13.38
N ASN A 177 -8.47 15.83 12.55
CA ASN A 177 -8.42 15.98 11.10
C ASN A 177 -9.32 17.13 10.63
N PRO A 178 -8.99 17.77 9.50
CA PRO A 178 -9.90 18.71 8.86
C PRO A 178 -11.15 17.97 8.34
N VAL A 179 -12.29 18.69 8.36
CA VAL A 179 -13.58 18.21 7.84
C VAL A 179 -14.19 19.27 6.94
N ILE A 180 -15.23 18.92 6.19
CA ILE A 180 -15.99 19.89 5.38
C ILE A 180 -16.49 21.03 6.30
N GLY A 181 -16.17 22.27 5.92
CA GLY A 181 -16.50 23.46 6.71
C GLY A 181 -15.47 23.87 7.76
N SER A 182 -14.35 23.18 7.89
CA SER A 182 -13.25 23.60 8.78
C SER A 182 -12.70 24.96 8.38
N PRO A 183 -12.61 25.93 9.34
CA PRO A 183 -12.15 27.29 9.02
C PRO A 183 -10.71 27.30 8.48
N GLY A 184 -10.49 28.01 7.37
CA GLY A 184 -9.17 28.21 6.78
C GLY A 184 -8.58 26.97 6.07
N VAL A 185 -9.34 25.89 5.96
CA VAL A 185 -8.95 24.68 5.24
C VAL A 185 -9.48 24.75 3.80
N LYS A 186 -8.61 24.50 2.84
CA LYS A 186 -9.01 24.42 1.43
C LYS A 186 -9.57 23.01 1.12
N PRO A 187 -10.51 22.88 0.14
CA PRO A 187 -11.04 21.59 -0.25
C PRO A 187 -9.97 20.53 -0.55
N GLU A 188 -8.89 20.91 -1.26
CA GLU A 188 -7.80 20.01 -1.66
C GLU A 188 -6.97 19.49 -0.47
N GLN A 189 -7.12 20.08 0.72
CA GLN A 189 -6.50 19.59 1.96
C GLN A 189 -7.39 18.57 2.70
N ILE A 190 -8.64 18.44 2.28
CA ILE A 190 -9.61 17.45 2.76
C ILE A 190 -9.62 16.24 1.82
N ASP A 191 -9.60 16.49 0.53
CA ASP A 191 -9.51 15.53 -0.56
C ASP A 191 -8.81 16.17 -1.76
N SER A 192 -7.78 15.54 -2.28
CA SER A 192 -6.96 16.05 -3.39
C SER A 192 -7.72 16.29 -4.70
N LEU A 193 -8.90 15.68 -4.89
CA LEU A 193 -9.78 15.98 -6.02
C LEU A 193 -10.55 17.30 -5.83
N GLY A 194 -10.58 17.83 -4.60
CA GLY A 194 -11.28 19.08 -4.28
C GLY A 194 -12.80 18.93 -4.28
N ALA A 195 -13.49 20.12 -4.21
CA ALA A 195 -14.94 20.14 -4.26
C ALA A 195 -15.48 20.17 -5.70
N PRO A 196 -16.67 19.56 -5.98
CA PRO A 196 -17.51 18.81 -5.03
C PRO A 196 -16.91 17.46 -4.65
N PHE A 197 -16.93 17.13 -3.35
CA PHE A 197 -16.39 15.88 -2.86
C PHE A 197 -17.25 14.70 -3.35
N PHE A 198 -16.62 13.70 -3.99
CA PHE A 198 -17.30 12.50 -4.46
C PHE A 198 -17.61 11.56 -3.29
N ASP A 199 -16.79 11.59 -2.24
CA ASP A 199 -16.83 10.78 -1.03
C ASP A 199 -17.21 11.63 0.21
N ALA A 200 -18.11 12.60 0.04
CA ALA A 200 -18.47 13.57 1.09
C ALA A 200 -18.83 12.92 2.44
N ALA A 201 -19.37 11.68 2.42
CA ALA A 201 -19.69 10.94 3.62
C ALA A 201 -18.48 10.63 4.52
N LEU A 202 -17.26 10.69 3.99
CA LEU A 202 -16.01 10.41 4.69
C LEU A 202 -15.38 11.66 5.33
N HIS A 203 -16.01 12.86 5.21
CA HIS A 203 -15.39 14.12 5.58
C HIS A 203 -16.17 14.94 6.63
N HIS A 204 -16.99 14.28 7.46
CA HIS A 204 -17.80 14.95 8.47
C HIS A 204 -17.38 14.67 9.92
N ASP A 205 -16.73 13.54 10.18
CA ASP A 205 -16.35 13.12 11.52
C ASP A 205 -14.88 13.51 11.84
N VAL A 206 -14.66 14.06 13.05
CA VAL A 206 -13.32 14.24 13.61
C VAL A 206 -12.95 13.01 14.40
N ILE A 207 -11.83 12.37 14.09
CA ILE A 207 -11.40 11.07 14.68
C ILE A 207 -11.34 11.17 16.20
N ALA A 208 -10.76 12.24 16.76
CA ALA A 208 -10.66 12.42 18.21
C ALA A 208 -12.02 12.39 18.89
N ASP A 209 -13.05 13.01 18.29
CA ASP A 209 -14.42 13.05 18.81
C ASP A 209 -15.11 11.69 18.69
N VAL A 210 -14.90 10.99 17.59
CA VAL A 210 -15.41 9.62 17.37
C VAL A 210 -14.88 8.67 18.45
N LEU A 211 -13.56 8.72 18.71
CA LEU A 211 -12.92 7.91 19.74
C LEU A 211 -13.40 8.27 21.16
N ALA A 212 -13.57 9.57 21.45
CA ALA A 212 -14.12 10.04 22.73
C ALA A 212 -15.56 9.56 22.94
N ALA A 213 -16.37 9.51 21.88
CA ALA A 213 -17.73 9.00 21.89
C ALA A 213 -17.82 7.45 21.89
N LYS A 214 -16.69 6.75 21.89
CA LYS A 214 -16.59 5.27 21.81
C LYS A 214 -17.42 4.70 20.65
N ARG A 215 -17.35 5.33 19.49
CA ARG A 215 -17.90 4.82 18.24
C ARG A 215 -16.86 3.97 17.52
N SER A 216 -17.30 2.96 16.77
CA SER A 216 -16.44 2.26 15.81
C SER A 216 -16.05 3.21 14.70
N LEU A 217 -14.87 2.99 14.09
CA LEU A 217 -14.29 3.90 13.13
C LEU A 217 -13.58 3.12 12.02
N VAL A 218 -13.76 3.55 10.78
CA VAL A 218 -12.95 3.16 9.62
C VAL A 218 -12.19 4.40 9.14
N VAL A 219 -10.88 4.28 8.99
CA VAL A 219 -10.03 5.36 8.46
C VAL A 219 -9.38 4.87 7.18
N VAL A 220 -9.55 5.60 6.08
CA VAL A 220 -8.77 5.46 4.86
C VAL A 220 -7.79 6.62 4.76
N VAL A 221 -6.50 6.30 4.61
CA VAL A 221 -5.45 7.29 4.36
C VAL A 221 -5.03 7.14 2.91
N SER A 222 -5.32 8.13 2.09
CA SER A 222 -5.11 8.07 0.64
C SER A 222 -4.98 9.45 0.02
N THR A 223 -4.55 9.50 -1.24
CA THR A 223 -4.52 10.71 -2.05
C THR A 223 -5.03 10.40 -3.46
N PRO A 224 -6.35 10.50 -3.72
CA PRO A 224 -6.95 10.08 -4.98
C PRO A 224 -6.37 10.73 -6.23
N ALA A 225 -5.97 12.02 -6.17
CA ALA A 225 -5.43 12.75 -7.32
C ALA A 225 -3.93 12.51 -7.56
N PHE A 226 -3.14 12.17 -6.53
CA PHE A 226 -1.68 12.14 -6.60
C PHE A 226 -1.08 10.75 -6.31
N CYS A 227 -1.91 9.73 -6.29
CA CYS A 227 -1.53 8.36 -5.94
C CYS A 227 -0.58 7.75 -6.97
N GLN A 228 0.56 7.29 -6.50
CA GLN A 228 1.55 6.62 -7.35
C GLN A 228 1.17 5.15 -7.62
N SER A 229 0.59 4.46 -6.62
CA SER A 229 0.24 3.05 -6.73
C SER A 229 -0.99 2.75 -7.59
N ARG A 230 -1.78 3.76 -7.97
CA ARG A 230 -3.08 3.66 -8.68
C ARG A 230 -4.20 2.99 -7.88
N PHE A 231 -4.00 2.67 -6.60
CA PHE A 231 -5.00 1.98 -5.78
C PHE A 231 -5.76 2.91 -4.84
N CYS A 232 -5.30 4.17 -4.63
CA CYS A 232 -5.98 5.13 -3.73
C CYS A 232 -7.42 5.42 -4.16
N GLY A 233 -7.64 5.78 -5.42
CA GLY A 233 -9.00 6.03 -5.93
C GLY A 233 -9.93 4.82 -5.73
N PRO A 234 -9.56 3.62 -6.23
CA PRO A 234 -10.35 2.41 -6.03
C PRO A 234 -10.66 2.08 -4.57
N ILE A 235 -9.69 2.19 -3.66
CA ILE A 235 -9.92 1.86 -2.25
C ILE A 235 -10.76 2.92 -1.54
N THR A 236 -10.56 4.20 -1.83
CA THR A 236 -11.38 5.28 -1.28
C THR A 236 -12.84 5.13 -1.72
N THR A 237 -13.07 4.82 -3.00
CA THR A 237 -14.41 4.53 -3.52
C THR A 237 -15.04 3.32 -2.82
N ALA A 238 -14.29 2.25 -2.60
CA ALA A 238 -14.80 1.07 -1.90
C ALA A 238 -15.17 1.38 -0.44
N ILE A 239 -14.42 2.25 0.23
CA ILE A 239 -14.74 2.70 1.59
C ILE A 239 -15.97 3.62 1.61
N ASP A 240 -16.14 4.51 0.62
CA ASP A 240 -17.36 5.32 0.49
C ASP A 240 -18.60 4.46 0.26
N GLU A 241 -18.53 3.49 -0.65
CA GLU A 241 -19.62 2.54 -0.88
C GLU A 241 -19.97 1.75 0.40
N LEU A 242 -18.96 1.34 1.17
CA LEU A 242 -19.12 0.65 2.45
C LEU A 242 -19.79 1.56 3.50
N ALA A 243 -19.41 2.85 3.55
CA ALA A 243 -20.01 3.86 4.42
C ALA A 243 -21.49 4.06 4.08
N VAL A 244 -21.80 4.22 2.79
CA VAL A 244 -23.20 4.36 2.31
C VAL A 244 -24.03 3.12 2.66
N ALA A 245 -23.48 1.91 2.48
CA ALA A 245 -24.16 0.66 2.83
C ALA A 245 -24.37 0.54 4.34
N ALA A 246 -23.39 0.91 5.16
CA ALA A 246 -23.49 0.93 6.61
C ALA A 246 -24.56 1.92 7.10
N ALA A 247 -24.57 3.14 6.56
CA ALA A 247 -25.59 4.14 6.89
C ALA A 247 -27.01 3.66 6.58
N LYS A 248 -27.24 2.99 5.44
CA LYS A 248 -28.54 2.43 5.05
C LYS A 248 -29.07 1.39 6.04
N ARG A 249 -28.19 0.64 6.74
CA ARG A 249 -28.59 -0.31 7.77
C ARG A 249 -28.67 0.30 9.18
N GLY A 250 -28.48 1.63 9.30
CA GLY A 250 -28.53 2.35 10.58
C GLY A 250 -27.25 2.22 11.43
N SER A 251 -26.13 1.86 10.84
CA SER A 251 -24.82 1.82 11.51
C SER A 251 -24.45 3.18 12.09
N ARG A 252 -23.78 3.16 13.24
CA ARG A 252 -23.19 4.34 13.89
C ARG A 252 -21.67 4.41 13.73
N THR A 253 -21.08 3.51 12.95
CA THR A 253 -19.65 3.53 12.62
C THR A 253 -19.32 4.81 11.86
N ALA A 254 -18.28 5.48 12.28
CA ALA A 254 -17.73 6.63 11.55
C ALA A 254 -16.81 6.14 10.43
N PHE A 255 -16.81 6.86 9.31
CA PHE A 255 -15.91 6.63 8.19
C PHE A 255 -15.18 7.93 7.91
N VAL A 256 -13.85 7.90 7.85
CA VAL A 256 -13.02 9.09 7.69
C VAL A 256 -11.98 8.85 6.61
N HIS A 257 -11.91 9.76 5.64
CA HIS A 257 -10.79 9.87 4.72
C HIS A 257 -9.80 10.91 5.23
N LEU A 258 -8.53 10.54 5.28
CA LEU A 258 -7.42 11.43 5.55
C LEU A 258 -6.61 11.63 4.27
N GLU A 259 -6.67 12.85 3.71
CA GLU A 259 -5.81 13.25 2.60
C GLU A 259 -4.34 13.26 3.04
N VAL A 260 -3.49 12.64 2.24
CA VAL A 260 -2.05 12.53 2.52
C VAL A 260 -1.35 13.88 2.42
N TRP A 261 -1.78 14.74 1.50
CA TRP A 261 -1.10 16.00 1.23
C TRP A 261 -1.79 17.19 1.90
N ALA A 262 -1.07 17.90 2.77
CA ALA A 262 -1.46 19.24 3.19
C ALA A 262 -1.18 20.29 2.10
N ASP A 263 -0.15 20.06 1.29
CA ASP A 263 0.21 20.83 0.10
C ASP A 263 1.10 19.96 -0.81
N TYR A 264 0.52 19.45 -1.90
CA TYR A 264 1.24 18.58 -2.83
C TYR A 264 2.35 19.33 -3.58
N ALA A 265 2.11 20.58 -4.00
CA ALA A 265 3.10 21.35 -4.73
C ALA A 265 4.35 21.65 -3.88
N ALA A 266 4.15 21.86 -2.58
CA ALA A 266 5.23 22.04 -1.60
C ALA A 266 5.76 20.72 -1.02
N GLN A 267 5.28 19.55 -1.49
CA GLN A 267 5.59 18.21 -0.97
C GLN A 267 5.39 18.12 0.56
N LYS A 268 4.37 18.78 1.07
CA LYS A 268 4.07 18.83 2.50
C LYS A 268 2.99 17.79 2.82
N VAL A 269 3.36 16.76 3.55
CA VAL A 269 2.43 15.72 4.01
C VAL A 269 1.53 16.25 5.13
N SER A 270 0.29 15.79 5.17
CA SER A 270 -0.70 16.13 6.19
C SER A 270 -0.27 15.59 7.57
N PRO A 271 -0.22 16.46 8.60
CA PRO A 271 0.06 15.99 9.97
C PRO A 271 -0.96 14.97 10.48
N SER A 272 -2.20 15.02 9.97
CA SER A 272 -3.23 14.05 10.31
C SER A 272 -2.92 12.66 9.73
N ALA A 273 -2.49 12.59 8.48
CA ALA A 273 -2.10 11.34 7.83
C ALA A 273 -0.83 10.74 8.47
N LEU A 274 0.18 11.57 8.75
CA LEU A 274 1.45 11.11 9.36
C LEU A 274 1.25 10.36 10.67
N GLN A 275 0.27 10.74 11.49
CA GLN A 275 -0.02 10.03 12.74
C GLN A 275 -0.39 8.56 12.54
N TRP A 276 -0.90 8.21 11.36
CA TRP A 276 -1.37 6.86 11.02
C TRP A 276 -0.35 6.04 10.25
N ILE A 277 0.33 6.67 9.27
CA ILE A 277 1.16 5.95 8.30
C ILE A 277 2.67 6.21 8.43
N ALA A 278 3.07 7.19 9.25
CA ALA A 278 4.48 7.46 9.55
C ALA A 278 4.63 8.16 10.91
N PRO A 279 4.16 7.54 12.03
CA PRO A 279 4.18 8.18 13.35
C PRO A 279 5.60 8.57 13.80
N ASP A 280 6.62 7.87 13.35
CA ASP A 280 8.04 8.12 13.67
C ASP A 280 8.75 8.96 12.58
N HIS A 281 7.99 9.69 11.75
CA HIS A 281 8.52 10.51 10.65
C HIS A 281 9.34 9.75 9.60
N GLY A 282 9.05 8.46 9.42
CA GLY A 282 9.61 7.63 8.36
C GLY A 282 8.99 7.92 6.97
N GLU A 283 9.31 7.10 6.00
CA GLU A 283 8.64 7.14 4.69
C GLU A 283 7.17 6.77 4.83
N ALA A 284 6.31 7.59 4.26
CA ALA A 284 4.88 7.38 4.20
C ALA A 284 4.50 6.76 2.86
N ASN A 285 3.84 5.62 2.90
CA ASN A 285 3.24 4.99 1.72
C ASN A 285 1.71 5.00 1.87
N GLU A 286 0.99 5.09 0.76
CA GLU A 286 -0.48 5.06 0.71
C GLU A 286 -0.98 4.25 -0.51
N PRO A 287 -2.19 3.71 -0.45
CA PRO A 287 -3.23 3.88 0.57
C PRO A 287 -3.15 2.88 1.75
N TRP A 288 -3.71 3.27 2.89
CA TRP A 288 -3.96 2.39 4.04
C TRP A 288 -5.41 2.46 4.48
N VAL A 289 -5.94 1.35 5.01
CA VAL A 289 -7.25 1.31 5.66
C VAL A 289 -7.12 0.70 7.04
N PHE A 290 -7.74 1.34 8.04
CA PHE A 290 -7.73 0.91 9.44
C PHE A 290 -9.15 0.75 9.94
N PHE A 291 -9.43 -0.37 10.60
CA PHE A 291 -10.67 -0.64 11.28
C PHE A 291 -10.44 -0.57 12.78
N VAL A 292 -11.21 0.27 13.48
CA VAL A 292 -11.02 0.57 14.91
C VAL A 292 -12.29 0.23 15.66
N ALA A 293 -12.17 -0.62 16.67
CA ALA A 293 -13.28 -0.98 17.54
C ALA A 293 -13.63 0.15 18.53
N ARG A 294 -14.77 0.01 19.21
CA ARG A 294 -15.29 0.98 20.19
C ARG A 294 -14.38 1.22 21.39
N ASP A 295 -13.45 0.33 21.67
CA ASP A 295 -12.41 0.48 22.70
C ASP A 295 -11.22 1.36 22.23
N GLY A 296 -11.25 1.80 20.96
CA GLY A 296 -10.24 2.64 20.36
C GLY A 296 -9.02 1.87 19.84
N LYS A 297 -9.07 0.54 19.75
CA LYS A 297 -7.97 -0.26 19.22
C LYS A 297 -8.20 -0.63 17.77
N VAL A 298 -7.12 -0.66 16.99
CA VAL A 298 -7.10 -1.18 15.63
C VAL A 298 -7.32 -2.69 15.67
N THR A 299 -8.33 -3.18 14.95
CA THR A 299 -8.66 -4.61 14.86
C THR A 299 -8.18 -5.22 13.55
N GLN A 300 -8.13 -4.42 12.49
CA GLN A 300 -7.69 -4.83 11.16
C GLN A 300 -7.07 -3.63 10.45
N ARG A 301 -6.07 -3.90 9.61
CA ARG A 301 -5.52 -2.91 8.68
C ARG A 301 -5.21 -3.55 7.33
N PHE A 302 -5.27 -2.75 6.29
CA PHE A 302 -4.90 -3.15 4.93
C PHE A 302 -3.97 -2.11 4.33
N ASP A 303 -2.92 -2.56 3.71
CA ASP A 303 -2.04 -1.74 2.89
C ASP A 303 -2.37 -1.91 1.41
N ASN A 304 -2.25 -0.84 0.66
CA ASN A 304 -2.32 -0.75 -0.80
C ASN A 304 -3.61 -1.36 -1.41
N VAL A 305 -3.90 -2.65 -1.17
CA VAL A 305 -4.99 -3.39 -1.82
C VAL A 305 -5.84 -4.15 -0.82
N ALA A 306 -7.15 -3.96 -0.91
CA ALA A 306 -8.15 -4.80 -0.25
C ALA A 306 -9.37 -4.97 -1.15
N THR A 307 -9.98 -6.13 -1.14
CA THR A 307 -11.24 -6.38 -1.85
C THR A 307 -12.43 -5.85 -1.05
N SER A 308 -13.53 -5.54 -1.72
CA SER A 308 -14.78 -5.13 -1.06
C SER A 308 -15.28 -6.19 -0.05
N GLY A 309 -15.04 -7.49 -0.33
CA GLY A 309 -15.39 -8.58 0.59
C GLY A 309 -14.55 -8.55 1.88
N GLU A 310 -13.26 -8.31 1.77
CA GLU A 310 -12.36 -8.17 2.93
C GLU A 310 -12.72 -6.96 3.78
N LEU A 311 -12.98 -5.82 3.15
CA LEU A 311 -13.40 -4.60 3.82
C LEU A 311 -14.74 -4.80 4.55
N ALA A 312 -15.71 -5.47 3.92
CA ALA A 312 -17.00 -5.80 4.52
C ALA A 312 -16.84 -6.76 5.72
N ASN A 313 -15.98 -7.77 5.62
CA ASN A 313 -15.69 -8.69 6.72
C ASN A 313 -15.01 -7.96 7.89
N ALA A 314 -14.06 -7.08 7.62
CA ALA A 314 -13.41 -6.28 8.65
C ALA A 314 -14.40 -5.33 9.35
N LEU A 315 -15.32 -4.72 8.59
CA LEU A 315 -16.38 -3.91 9.16
C LEU A 315 -17.29 -4.72 10.08
N ALA A 316 -17.69 -5.94 9.70
CA ALA A 316 -18.55 -6.80 10.52
C ALA A 316 -17.92 -7.15 11.88
N VAL A 317 -16.60 -7.12 12.03
CA VAL A 317 -15.91 -7.34 13.32
C VAL A 317 -16.16 -6.16 14.27
N ILE A 318 -16.13 -4.93 13.79
CA ILE A 318 -16.27 -3.71 14.63
C ILE A 318 -17.72 -3.19 14.71
N ASP A 319 -18.57 -3.62 13.79
CA ASP A 319 -19.95 -3.18 13.62
C ASP A 319 -20.79 -4.34 13.07
N PRO A 320 -21.06 -5.35 13.91
CA PRO A 320 -21.86 -6.50 13.49
C PRO A 320 -23.27 -6.07 13.05
N PRO A 321 -23.87 -6.76 12.06
CA PRO A 321 -25.16 -6.44 11.47
C PRO A 321 -26.33 -6.52 12.44
#